data_e5e7aa9632ff84ca199bbaab835e20c3
#
_entry.id   e5e7aa9632ff84ca199bbaab835e20c3
#
_cell.length_a   1.000
_cell.length_b   1.000
_cell.length_c   1.000
_cell.angle_alpha   90.00
_cell.angle_beta   90.00
_cell.angle_gamma   90.00
#
_symmetry.space_group_name_H-M   'P 1'
#
loop_
_entity.id
_entity.type
_entity.pdbx_description
1 polymer ?
#
loop_
_entity_poly.entity_id
_entity_poly.type
_entity_poly.pdbx_seq_one_letter_code
_entity_poly.pdbx_strand_id
1 'polypeptide(L)'
;MKYEEKPDIELKKLIDEGFIKPDTKVYASSNDKIEGLLNKDGAITLIIDGEEKIFPFPSGAARAIVNLSVNGWKFWKIKENECFIELSEIKKRYLNTQPNAS
;
A
#
# COMPACT_ATOMS: atom_id res chain seq x y z
N MET A 1 -15.95 21.26 -1.78
CA MET A 1 -15.33 20.95 -1.58
C MET A 1 -14.70 20.41 -1.84
N LYS A 2 -14.11 20.23 -1.93
CA LYS A 2 -13.45 19.77 -2.12
C LYS A 2 -12.57 19.34 -1.65
N TYR A 3 -12.25 18.71 -1.56
CA TYR A 3 -11.25 18.38 -1.13
C TYR A 3 -10.24 18.44 -1.76
N GLU A 4 -9.73 18.47 -1.87
CA GLU A 4 -8.83 18.48 -2.25
C GLU A 4 -8.06 18.58 -2.39
N GLU A 5 -7.83 18.57 -2.44
CA GLU A 5 -7.01 18.84 -2.65
C GLU A 5 -5.88 18.49 -2.80
N LYS A 6 -5.65 18.03 -2.36
CA LYS A 6 -4.32 17.68 -2.60
C LYS A 6 -4.26 16.31 -3.15
N PRO A 7 -3.57 16.11 -4.28
CA PRO A 7 -3.56 14.79 -4.89
C PRO A 7 -2.92 13.80 -3.94
N ASP A 8 -3.48 12.63 -3.91
CA ASP A 8 -2.95 11.57 -3.09
C ASP A 8 -1.65 11.07 -3.68
N ILE A 9 -0.76 10.63 -2.83
CA ILE A 9 0.51 10.05 -3.27
C ILE A 9 0.28 8.59 -3.59
N GLU A 10 0.69 8.17 -4.77
CA GLU A 10 0.50 6.78 -5.19
C GLU A 10 1.67 5.93 -4.73
N LEU A 11 1.41 4.64 -4.57
CA LEU A 11 2.45 3.70 -4.20
C LEU A 11 3.59 3.70 -5.20
N LYS A 12 3.27 3.88 -6.49
CA LYS A 12 4.30 3.93 -7.50
C LYS A 12 5.33 5.01 -7.20
N LYS A 13 4.87 6.14 -6.68
CA LYS A 13 5.78 7.23 -6.33
C LYS A 13 6.76 6.80 -5.25
N LEU A 14 6.28 6.10 -4.25
CA LEU A 14 7.16 5.61 -3.18
C LEU A 14 8.17 4.60 -3.69
N ILE A 15 7.74 3.78 -4.63
CA ILE A 15 8.65 2.81 -5.23
C ILE A 15 9.70 3.51 -6.08
N ASP A 16 9.27 4.48 -6.89
CA ASP A 16 10.18 5.23 -7.74
C ASP A 16 11.21 6.01 -6.93
N GLU A 17 10.82 6.47 -5.75
CA GLU A 17 11.69 7.24 -4.88
C GLU A 17 12.54 6.36 -3.96
N GLY A 18 12.35 5.06 -4.02
CA GLY A 18 13.19 4.16 -3.26
C GLY A 18 12.74 3.89 -1.83
N PHE A 19 11.53 4.33 -1.47
CA PHE A 19 11.03 4.09 -0.12
C PHE A 19 10.48 2.69 0.06
N ILE A 20 10.04 2.07 -1.03
CA ILE A 20 9.56 0.70 -1.03
C ILE A 20 10.15 0.02 -2.24
N LYS A 21 10.67 -1.18 -2.07
CA LYS A 21 11.22 -1.91 -3.19
C LYS A 21 10.11 -2.59 -3.98
N PRO A 22 10.25 -2.69 -5.30
CA PRO A 22 9.29 -3.48 -6.07
C PRO A 22 9.34 -4.94 -5.63
N ASP A 23 8.24 -5.63 -5.84
CA ASP A 23 8.10 -7.04 -5.48
C ASP A 23 8.20 -7.28 -3.98
N THR A 24 7.84 -6.25 -3.19
CA THR A 24 7.76 -6.38 -1.75
C THR A 24 6.43 -7.02 -1.37
N LYS A 25 6.47 -7.96 -0.45
CA LYS A 25 5.23 -8.55 0.05
C LYS A 25 4.50 -7.59 0.96
N VAL A 26 3.18 -7.57 0.83
CA VAL A 26 2.33 -6.82 1.73
C VAL A 26 1.42 -7.80 2.46
N TYR A 27 1.08 -7.46 3.68
CA TYR A 27 0.32 -8.33 4.57
C TYR A 27 -0.93 -7.61 5.03
N ALA A 28 -2.05 -8.35 5.08
CA ALA A 28 -3.31 -7.76 5.50
C ALA A 28 -3.33 -7.54 7.00
N SER A 29 -3.85 -6.39 7.43
CA SER A 29 -3.99 -6.10 8.85
C SER A 29 -4.90 -7.08 9.55
N SER A 30 -5.94 -7.51 8.86
CA SER A 30 -6.92 -8.41 9.47
C SER A 30 -6.37 -9.81 9.68
N ASN A 31 -5.36 -10.20 8.89
CA ASN A 31 -4.81 -11.55 8.98
C ASN A 31 -3.48 -11.56 8.25
N ASP A 32 -2.40 -11.66 9.00
CA ASP A 32 -1.06 -11.59 8.40
C ASP A 32 -0.71 -12.82 7.57
N LYS A 33 -1.60 -13.80 7.53
CA LYS A 33 -1.41 -14.93 6.62
C LYS A 33 -1.87 -14.60 5.22
N ILE A 34 -2.60 -13.51 5.05
CA ILE A 34 -3.02 -13.05 3.73
C ILE A 34 -1.94 -12.13 3.19
N GLU A 35 -1.31 -12.55 2.12
CA GLU A 35 -0.21 -11.83 1.52
C GLU A 35 -0.55 -11.37 0.12
N GLY A 36 0.00 -10.22 -0.25
CA GLY A 36 -0.04 -9.76 -1.61
C GLY A 36 1.36 -9.40 -2.04
N LEU A 37 1.50 -9.08 -3.30
CA LEU A 37 2.79 -8.68 -3.86
C LEU A 37 2.63 -7.30 -4.48
N LEU A 38 3.45 -6.37 -4.00
CA LEU A 38 3.45 -5.01 -4.53
C LEU A 38 4.38 -4.96 -5.73
N ASN A 39 3.84 -4.65 -6.90
CA ASN A 39 4.68 -4.65 -8.09
C ASN A 39 5.23 -3.24 -8.35
N LYS A 40 6.08 -3.14 -9.36
CA LYS A 40 6.79 -1.89 -9.62
C LYS A 40 5.88 -0.74 -10.02
N ASP A 41 4.67 -1.05 -10.43
CA ASP A 41 3.71 -0.01 -10.84
C ASP A 41 2.84 0.44 -9.67
N GLY A 42 3.06 -0.10 -8.49
CA GLY A 42 2.27 0.27 -7.33
C GLY A 42 0.98 -0.50 -7.18
N ALA A 43 0.78 -1.51 -8.01
CA ALA A 43 -0.40 -2.34 -7.90
C ALA A 43 -0.11 -3.53 -6.97
N ILE A 44 -1.17 -4.07 -6.39
CA ILE A 44 -1.06 -5.20 -5.48
C ILE A 44 -1.67 -6.42 -6.15
N THR A 45 -0.90 -7.50 -6.21
CA THR A 45 -1.35 -8.77 -6.76
C THR A 45 -1.74 -9.68 -5.63
N LEU A 46 -2.93 -10.23 -5.70
CA LEU A 46 -3.46 -11.17 -4.70
C LEU A 46 -3.83 -12.47 -5.39
N ILE A 47 -3.76 -13.56 -4.63
CA ILE A 47 -4.30 -14.84 -5.08
C ILE A 47 -5.62 -15.03 -4.35
N ILE A 48 -6.71 -15.01 -5.09
CA ILE A 48 -8.04 -15.17 -4.53
C ILE A 48 -8.70 -16.36 -5.21
N ASP A 49 -9.08 -17.34 -4.42
CA ASP A 49 -9.71 -18.57 -4.93
C ASP A 49 -8.88 -19.22 -6.02
N GLY A 50 -7.56 -19.19 -5.83
CA GLY A 50 -6.65 -19.82 -6.77
C GLY A 50 -6.34 -19.01 -8.01
N GLU A 51 -6.88 -17.80 -8.10
CA GLU A 51 -6.66 -16.93 -9.24
C GLU A 51 -5.88 -15.71 -8.86
N GLU A 52 -4.95 -15.33 -9.72
CA GLU A 52 -4.16 -14.13 -9.53
C GLU A 52 -4.97 -12.92 -9.98
N LYS A 53 -5.09 -11.95 -9.09
CA LYS A 53 -5.82 -10.72 -9.39
C LYS A 53 -4.95 -9.53 -9.05
N ILE A 54 -4.96 -8.54 -9.94
CA ILE A 54 -4.13 -7.36 -9.77
C ILE A 54 -5.02 -6.17 -9.49
N PHE A 55 -4.71 -5.46 -8.40
CA PHE A 55 -5.48 -4.30 -7.99
C PHE A 55 -4.61 -3.06 -8.10
N PRO A 56 -5.02 -2.06 -8.88
CA PRO A 56 -4.18 -0.88 -9.07
C PRO A 56 -4.07 0.01 -7.84
N PHE A 57 -4.97 -0.17 -6.86
CA PHE A 57 -4.94 0.66 -5.65
C PHE A 57 -5.02 -0.20 -4.42
N PRO A 58 -4.33 0.21 -3.33
CA PRO A 58 -4.35 -0.59 -2.11
C PRO A 58 -5.75 -0.72 -1.49
N SER A 59 -6.59 0.30 -1.64
CA SER A 59 -7.93 0.21 -1.08
C SER A 59 -8.78 -0.82 -1.82
N GLY A 60 -8.61 -0.95 -3.13
CA GLY A 60 -9.31 -1.97 -3.89
C GLY A 60 -8.88 -3.36 -3.50
N ALA A 61 -7.58 -3.54 -3.29
CA ALA A 61 -7.08 -4.84 -2.84
C ALA A 61 -7.61 -5.18 -1.45
N ALA A 62 -7.65 -4.20 -0.56
CA ALA A 62 -8.16 -4.42 0.79
C ALA A 62 -9.63 -4.79 0.77
N ARG A 63 -10.39 -4.11 -0.09
CA ARG A 63 -11.82 -4.39 -0.20
C ARG A 63 -12.09 -5.81 -0.66
N ALA A 64 -11.22 -6.33 -1.52
CA ALA A 64 -11.36 -7.70 -1.99
C ALA A 64 -11.21 -8.71 -0.85
N ILE A 65 -10.48 -8.34 0.19
CA ILE A 65 -10.25 -9.22 1.34
C ILE A 65 -11.35 -9.09 2.38
N VAL A 66 -11.70 -7.86 2.76
CA VAL A 66 -12.64 -7.69 3.87
C VAL A 66 -14.04 -7.30 3.42
N ASN A 67 -14.21 -7.05 2.13
CA ASN A 67 -15.52 -6.76 1.57
C ASN A 67 -16.15 -5.50 2.16
N LEU A 68 -15.30 -4.57 2.55
CA LEU A 68 -15.70 -3.29 3.13
C LEU A 68 -14.81 -2.21 2.55
N SER A 69 -15.28 -0.98 2.58
CA SER A 69 -14.44 0.15 2.23
C SER A 69 -13.50 0.42 3.39
N VAL A 70 -12.21 0.33 3.13
CA VAL A 70 -11.21 0.60 4.16
C VAL A 70 -10.09 1.40 3.54
N ASN A 71 -9.32 2.04 4.41
CA ASN A 71 -8.14 2.78 3.96
C ASN A 71 -7.03 1.80 3.66
N GLY A 72 -6.75 1.59 2.38
CA GLY A 72 -5.76 0.60 1.97
C GLY A 72 -4.36 0.91 2.48
N TRP A 73 -4.04 2.19 2.66
CA TRP A 73 -2.73 2.56 3.18
C TRP A 73 -2.54 2.09 4.61
N LYS A 74 -3.60 1.97 5.37
CA LYS A 74 -3.53 1.48 6.73
C LYS A 74 -3.80 -0.01 6.82
N PHE A 75 -4.46 -0.56 5.83
CA PHE A 75 -4.79 -1.97 5.82
C PHE A 75 -3.58 -2.84 5.49
N TRP A 76 -2.79 -2.43 4.52
CA TRP A 76 -1.64 -3.22 4.07
C TRP A 76 -0.39 -2.82 4.82
N LYS A 77 0.38 -3.83 5.20
CA LYS A 77 1.62 -3.63 5.93
C LYS A 77 2.76 -4.32 5.21
N ILE A 78 3.95 -3.80 5.37
CA ILE A 78 5.16 -4.48 4.93
C ILE A 78 5.92 -4.92 6.17
N LYS A 79 6.84 -5.85 5.98
CA LYS A 79 7.64 -6.32 7.09
C LYS A 79 9.02 -5.69 7.00
N GLU A 80 9.42 -5.03 8.08
CA GLU A 80 10.70 -4.36 8.14
C GLU A 80 11.35 -4.71 9.47
N ASN A 81 12.50 -5.37 9.40
CA ASN A 81 13.22 -5.77 10.63
C ASN A 81 12.31 -6.55 11.57
N GLU A 82 11.51 -7.44 11.00
CA GLU A 82 10.59 -8.31 11.73
C GLU A 82 9.42 -7.58 12.39
N CYS A 83 9.21 -6.33 12.01
CA CYS A 83 8.05 -5.58 12.44
C CYS A 83 7.16 -5.30 11.26
N PHE A 84 5.84 -5.30 11.49
CA PHE A 84 4.91 -4.94 10.44
C PHE A 84 4.66 -3.44 10.50
N ILE A 85 4.79 -2.80 9.34
CA ILE A 85 4.67 -1.35 9.25
C ILE A 85 3.62 -1.03 8.20
N GLU A 86 2.65 -0.19 8.53
CA GLU A 86 1.62 0.21 7.59
C GLU A 86 2.21 0.97 6.41
N LEU A 87 1.61 0.82 5.26
CA LEU A 87 2.03 1.61 4.11
C LEU A 87 1.91 3.10 4.39
N SER A 88 0.93 3.48 5.21
CA SER A 88 0.75 4.89 5.58
C SER A 88 1.98 5.44 6.29
N GLU A 89 2.68 4.59 7.03
CA GLU A 89 3.89 5.03 7.72
C GLU A 89 4.99 5.34 6.71
N ILE A 90 5.10 4.54 5.66
CA ILE A 90 6.07 4.79 4.61
C ILE A 90 5.74 6.09 3.90
N LYS A 91 4.46 6.34 3.69
CA LYS A 91 4.00 7.58 3.08
C LYS A 91 4.43 8.78 3.92
N LYS A 92 4.28 8.66 5.24
CA LYS A 92 4.72 9.73 6.14
C LYS A 92 6.21 9.98 6.03
N ARG A 93 7.01 8.92 5.93
CA ARG A 93 8.44 9.08 5.77
C ARG A 93 8.76 9.86 4.52
N TYR A 94 8.08 9.54 3.43
CA TYR A 94 8.29 10.24 2.18
C TYR A 94 7.93 11.73 2.32
N LEU A 95 6.77 12.01 2.92
CA LEU A 95 6.33 13.39 3.06
C LEU A 95 7.26 14.20 3.95
N ASN A 96 7.84 13.55 4.95
CA ASN A 96 8.76 14.24 5.85
C ASN A 96 10.08 14.58 5.19
N THR A 97 10.41 13.95 4.08
CA THR A 97 11.66 14.27 3.39
C THR A 97 11.51 15.34 2.34
N GLN A 98 10.27 15.80 2.10
CA GLN A 98 10.04 16.81 1.08
C GLN A 98 10.41 18.19 1.61
N PRO A 99 11.27 18.92 0.91
CA PRO A 99 11.74 20.22 1.43
C PRO A 99 10.65 21.25 1.55
N ASN A 100 9.58 21.10 0.81
CA ASN A 100 8.49 22.04 0.86
C ASN A 100 7.29 21.51 1.59
N ALA A 101 7.51 20.65 2.54
CA ALA A 101 6.41 20.05 3.25
C ALA A 101 5.60 21.08 4.02
N SER A 102 6.13 22.19 4.27
CA SER A 102 5.44 23.24 5.01
C SER A 102 4.18 23.71 4.34
#